data_07e0227e1d891262aef1c612afcc87a2
#
_entry.id   07e0227e1d891262aef1c612afcc87a2
#
_cell.length_a   1.000
_cell.length_b   1.000
_cell.length_c   1.000
_cell.angle_alpha   90.00
_cell.angle_beta   90.00
_cell.angle_gamma   90.00
#
_symmetry.space_group_name_H-M   'P 1'
#
loop_
_entity.id
_entity.type
_entity.pdbx_description
1 polymer ?
#
loop_
_entity_poly.entity_id
_entity_poly.type
_entity_poly.pdbx_seq_one_letter_code
_entity_poly.pdbx_strand_id
1 'polypeptide(L)'
;KDIMLFLARELGMENAFKVVEYGGDTIRNMSMMERMVLTNMAAELGAETGLIAPDEITLEAIRAGGTEPAADALEWRSDDDATFFAEHNFDARTLVPQVAAPHKPSNSGPAEDFEKDKIHVDQAYIGACVGAKLTDLHMVASVLKGRQVKSGTRLMVAPSSKKIMREAAADGTLATITEAGGMILPSGCGACAGLGAGIIADGEVCISSTNRNFQGRMGSNDSFVYLGSPYTVAAAAVAGEIVDPRGMLS
;
A
#
# COMPACT_ATOMS: atom_id res chain seq x y z
N LYS A 1 1.13 0.40 -4.75
CA LYS A 1 -0.23 0.21 -4.21
C LYS A 1 -1.27 0.43 -5.31
N ASP A 2 -1.21 1.54 -6.02
CA ASP A 2 -2.16 1.88 -7.08
C ASP A 2 -2.25 0.79 -8.15
N ILE A 3 -1.11 0.21 -8.56
CA ILE A 3 -1.08 -0.94 -9.49
C ILE A 3 -1.95 -2.09 -8.97
N MET A 4 -1.85 -2.45 -7.69
CA MET A 4 -2.60 -3.58 -7.15
C MET A 4 -4.10 -3.30 -7.02
N LEU A 5 -4.48 -2.07 -6.70
CA LEU A 5 -5.88 -1.66 -6.71
C LEU A 5 -6.45 -1.67 -8.13
N PHE A 6 -5.69 -1.16 -9.10
CA PHE A 6 -6.04 -1.23 -10.52
C PHE A 6 -6.21 -2.69 -10.97
N LEU A 7 -5.24 -3.57 -10.68
CA LEU A 7 -5.32 -4.99 -11.06
C LEU A 7 -6.49 -5.71 -10.40
N ALA A 8 -6.81 -5.39 -9.14
CA ALA A 8 -7.97 -5.98 -8.46
C ALA A 8 -9.29 -5.62 -9.14
N ARG A 9 -9.40 -4.43 -9.72
CA ARG A 9 -10.56 -4.03 -10.52
C ARG A 9 -10.60 -4.76 -11.86
N GLU A 10 -9.48 -4.77 -12.58
CA GLU A 10 -9.42 -5.31 -13.96
C GLU A 10 -9.51 -6.84 -14.00
N LEU A 11 -8.83 -7.52 -13.07
CA LEU A 11 -8.74 -8.99 -13.05
C LEU A 11 -9.72 -9.65 -12.09
N GLY A 12 -10.39 -8.86 -11.25
CA GLY A 12 -11.26 -9.37 -10.19
C GLY A 12 -10.47 -10.04 -9.05
N MET A 13 -11.23 -10.71 -8.17
CA MET A 13 -10.69 -11.36 -6.97
C MET A 13 -10.95 -12.88 -6.96
N GLU A 14 -11.32 -13.47 -8.09
CA GLU A 14 -11.67 -14.90 -8.21
C GLU A 14 -10.56 -15.68 -8.93
N ASN A 15 -9.35 -15.61 -8.37
CA ASN A 15 -8.18 -16.26 -8.94
C ASN A 15 -7.65 -17.42 -8.07
N ALA A 16 -8.53 -18.14 -7.38
CA ALA A 16 -8.16 -19.30 -6.60
C ALA A 16 -7.41 -20.35 -7.46
N PHE A 17 -6.42 -20.99 -6.85
CA PHE A 17 -5.53 -21.97 -7.49
C PHE A 17 -4.66 -21.42 -8.63
N LYS A 18 -4.52 -20.09 -8.73
CA LYS A 18 -3.63 -19.45 -9.69
C LYS A 18 -2.46 -18.78 -8.98
N VAL A 19 -1.35 -18.72 -9.68
CA VAL A 19 -0.16 -17.92 -9.32
C VAL A 19 -0.08 -16.75 -10.28
N VAL A 20 0.21 -15.55 -9.76
CA VAL A 20 0.39 -14.36 -10.59
C VAL A 20 1.87 -14.08 -10.76
N GLU A 21 2.37 -14.11 -11.98
CA GLU A 21 3.73 -13.66 -12.30
C GLU A 21 3.69 -12.24 -12.84
N TYR A 22 4.48 -11.35 -12.25
CA TYR A 22 4.59 -9.95 -12.66
C TYR A 22 5.88 -9.72 -13.43
N GLY A 23 5.78 -9.13 -14.63
CA GLY A 23 6.91 -8.88 -15.49
C GLY A 23 6.81 -7.56 -16.25
N GLY A 24 7.75 -7.33 -17.15
CA GLY A 24 7.81 -6.16 -18.01
C GLY A 24 8.68 -5.02 -17.45
N ASP A 25 8.81 -3.95 -18.25
CA ASP A 25 9.76 -2.85 -17.97
C ASP A 25 9.46 -2.14 -16.66
N THR A 26 8.20 -1.90 -16.36
CA THR A 26 7.78 -1.26 -15.10
C THR A 26 8.28 -2.07 -13.90
N ILE A 27 8.13 -3.40 -13.93
CA ILE A 27 8.53 -4.27 -12.83
C ILE A 27 10.06 -4.31 -12.70
N ARG A 28 10.78 -4.39 -13.81
CA ARG A 28 12.25 -4.37 -13.81
C ARG A 28 12.85 -3.11 -13.20
N ASN A 29 12.15 -1.97 -13.35
CA ASN A 29 12.59 -0.69 -12.79
C ASN A 29 12.14 -0.42 -11.35
N MET A 30 11.32 -1.30 -10.75
CA MET A 30 10.87 -1.18 -9.36
C MET A 30 11.97 -1.57 -8.37
N SER A 31 12.06 -0.81 -7.28
CA SER A 31 12.82 -1.23 -6.11
C SER A 31 12.27 -2.51 -5.50
N MET A 32 13.09 -3.23 -4.72
CA MET A 32 12.63 -4.43 -4.02
C MET A 32 11.41 -4.17 -3.12
N MET A 33 11.36 -3.01 -2.44
CA MET A 33 10.24 -2.64 -1.58
C MET A 33 8.92 -2.46 -2.35
N GLU A 34 8.96 -1.97 -3.58
CA GLU A 34 7.78 -1.85 -4.44
C GLU A 34 7.33 -3.21 -4.98
N ARG A 35 8.29 -4.07 -5.41
CA ARG A 35 8.00 -5.44 -5.84
C ARG A 35 7.31 -6.26 -4.75
N MET A 36 7.74 -6.10 -3.50
CA MET A 36 7.11 -6.75 -2.35
C MET A 36 5.65 -6.35 -2.15
N VAL A 37 5.21 -5.17 -2.59
CA VAL A 37 3.79 -4.80 -2.58
C VAL A 37 2.99 -5.67 -3.53
N LEU A 38 3.50 -5.90 -4.73
CA LEU A 38 2.81 -6.68 -5.77
C LEU A 38 2.65 -8.13 -5.33
N THR A 39 3.76 -8.76 -4.91
CA THR A 39 3.75 -10.16 -4.48
C THR A 39 2.92 -10.37 -3.21
N ASN A 40 2.99 -9.43 -2.25
CA ASN A 40 2.20 -9.50 -1.02
C ASN A 40 0.69 -9.38 -1.30
N MET A 41 0.29 -8.49 -2.21
CA MET A 41 -1.13 -8.24 -2.52
C MET A 41 -1.71 -9.18 -3.58
N ALA A 42 -0.98 -10.18 -4.07
CA ALA A 42 -1.54 -11.22 -4.92
C ALA A 42 -2.71 -11.96 -4.23
N ALA A 43 -2.64 -12.11 -2.91
CA ALA A 43 -3.74 -12.67 -2.10
C ALA A 43 -5.03 -11.83 -2.20
N GLU A 44 -4.94 -10.52 -2.41
CA GLU A 44 -6.09 -9.63 -2.59
C GLU A 44 -6.70 -9.74 -3.99
N LEU A 45 -6.00 -10.36 -4.95
CA LEU A 45 -6.55 -10.83 -6.21
C LEU A 45 -7.23 -12.20 -6.09
N GLY A 46 -7.19 -12.83 -4.90
CA GLY A 46 -7.66 -14.19 -4.68
C GLY A 46 -6.68 -15.27 -5.16
N ALA A 47 -5.47 -14.90 -5.57
CA ALA A 47 -4.45 -15.83 -6.02
C ALA A 47 -3.71 -16.50 -4.84
N GLU A 48 -3.12 -17.67 -5.10
CA GLU A 48 -2.33 -18.41 -4.10
C GLU A 48 -1.04 -17.67 -3.73
N THR A 49 -0.38 -17.06 -4.73
CA THR A 49 0.83 -16.28 -4.54
C THR A 49 1.11 -15.36 -5.73
N GLY A 50 2.06 -14.43 -5.53
CA GLY A 50 2.62 -13.58 -6.58
C GLY A 50 4.12 -13.76 -6.70
N LEU A 51 4.62 -13.81 -7.92
CA LEU A 51 6.03 -14.03 -8.24
C LEU A 51 6.57 -12.89 -9.11
N ILE A 52 7.84 -12.59 -8.90
CA ILE A 52 8.67 -11.76 -9.79
C ILE A 52 9.99 -12.50 -9.97
N ALA A 53 10.37 -12.75 -11.21
CA ALA A 53 11.63 -13.42 -11.52
C ALA A 53 12.82 -12.64 -10.89
N PRO A 54 13.78 -13.34 -10.26
CA PRO A 54 14.95 -12.70 -9.67
C PRO A 54 15.80 -11.99 -10.71
N ASP A 55 16.32 -10.83 -10.32
CA ASP A 55 17.31 -10.04 -11.09
C ASP A 55 18.34 -9.45 -10.12
N GLU A 56 19.24 -8.59 -10.62
CA GLU A 56 20.27 -7.98 -9.78
C GLU A 56 19.70 -7.19 -8.59
N ILE A 57 18.55 -6.53 -8.74
CA ILE A 57 17.88 -5.82 -7.62
C ILE A 57 17.52 -6.82 -6.51
N THR A 58 17.05 -8.02 -6.89
CA THR A 58 16.73 -9.09 -5.95
C THR A 58 17.99 -9.60 -5.25
N LEU A 59 19.07 -9.85 -6.00
CA LEU A 59 20.34 -10.34 -5.45
C LEU A 59 20.97 -9.31 -4.49
N GLU A 60 20.94 -8.03 -4.84
CA GLU A 60 21.40 -6.95 -3.98
C GLU A 60 20.59 -6.86 -2.68
N ALA A 61 19.28 -7.02 -2.76
CA ALA A 61 18.42 -7.01 -1.57
C ALA A 61 18.71 -8.18 -0.62
N ILE A 62 19.01 -9.37 -1.17
CA ILE A 62 19.41 -10.56 -0.38
C ILE A 62 20.75 -10.29 0.32
N ARG A 63 21.75 -9.77 -0.40
CA ARG A 63 23.07 -9.42 0.18
C ARG A 63 22.94 -8.34 1.27
N ALA A 64 22.13 -7.31 1.03
CA ALA A 64 21.83 -6.27 2.01
C ALA A 64 21.12 -6.82 3.27
N GLY A 65 20.42 -7.94 3.12
CA GLY A 65 19.83 -8.71 4.23
C GLY A 65 20.84 -9.55 5.02
N GLY A 66 22.10 -9.59 4.57
CA GLY A 66 23.18 -10.35 5.24
C GLY A 66 23.26 -11.83 4.83
N THR A 67 22.67 -12.19 3.68
CA THR A 67 22.69 -13.56 3.14
C THR A 67 23.22 -13.53 1.72
N GLU A 68 24.03 -14.53 1.34
CA GLU A 68 24.44 -14.70 -0.06
C GLU A 68 23.31 -15.35 -0.87
N PRO A 69 23.00 -14.83 -2.07
CA PRO A 69 22.05 -15.49 -2.95
C PRO A 69 22.56 -16.85 -3.41
N ALA A 70 21.64 -17.77 -3.72
CA ALA A 70 22.00 -19.04 -4.35
C ALA A 70 22.71 -18.80 -5.68
N ALA A 71 23.66 -19.68 -6.04
CA ALA A 71 24.48 -19.51 -7.23
C ALA A 71 23.66 -19.52 -8.54
N ASP A 72 22.52 -20.22 -8.52
CA ASP A 72 21.57 -20.40 -9.61
C ASP A 72 20.35 -19.47 -9.49
N ALA A 73 20.35 -18.52 -8.57
CA ALA A 73 19.16 -17.68 -8.28
C ALA A 73 18.59 -16.98 -9.52
N LEU A 74 19.41 -16.55 -10.47
CA LEU A 74 18.97 -15.90 -11.72
C LEU A 74 18.31 -16.86 -12.71
N GLU A 75 18.43 -18.17 -12.49
CA GLU A 75 17.78 -19.21 -13.29
C GLU A 75 16.33 -19.48 -12.83
N TRP A 76 15.93 -18.99 -11.64
CA TRP A 76 14.61 -19.20 -11.06
C TRP A 76 13.56 -18.30 -11.71
N ARG A 77 13.27 -18.58 -12.96
CA ARG A 77 12.29 -17.87 -13.79
C ARG A 77 11.51 -18.87 -14.64
N SER A 78 10.40 -18.46 -15.16
CA SER A 78 9.66 -19.25 -16.14
C SER A 78 10.50 -19.46 -17.40
N ASP A 79 10.40 -20.65 -17.98
CA ASP A 79 11.07 -20.99 -19.24
C ASP A 79 10.55 -20.10 -20.39
N ASP A 80 11.37 -19.90 -21.42
CA ASP A 80 11.03 -19.03 -22.54
C ASP A 80 9.82 -19.56 -23.36
N ASP A 81 9.52 -20.86 -23.26
CA ASP A 81 8.39 -21.55 -23.88
C ASP A 81 7.28 -21.90 -22.88
N ALA A 82 7.31 -21.34 -21.66
CA ALA A 82 6.29 -21.59 -20.64
C ALA A 82 4.90 -21.17 -21.14
N THR A 83 3.91 -22.02 -20.88
CA THR A 83 2.52 -21.73 -21.22
C THR A 83 1.78 -21.19 -20.01
N PHE A 84 1.19 -20.01 -20.13
CA PHE A 84 0.40 -19.38 -19.09
C PHE A 84 -1.10 -19.63 -19.29
N PHE A 85 -1.85 -19.67 -18.20
CA PHE A 85 -3.32 -19.75 -18.23
C PHE A 85 -3.93 -18.54 -18.93
N ALA A 86 -3.38 -17.34 -18.66
CA ALA A 86 -3.74 -16.08 -19.30
C ALA A 86 -2.58 -15.09 -19.19
N GLU A 87 -2.46 -14.22 -20.18
CA GLU A 87 -1.51 -13.10 -20.16
C GLU A 87 -2.27 -11.78 -20.27
N HIS A 88 -1.90 -10.82 -19.42
CA HIS A 88 -2.49 -9.49 -19.39
C HIS A 88 -1.41 -8.43 -19.52
N ASN A 89 -1.57 -7.52 -20.46
CA ASN A 89 -0.64 -6.44 -20.71
C ASN A 89 -1.30 -5.08 -20.39
N PHE A 90 -0.67 -4.31 -19.51
CA PHE A 90 -1.15 -3.00 -19.09
C PHE A 90 -0.08 -1.93 -19.31
N ASP A 91 -0.50 -0.77 -19.79
CA ASP A 91 0.38 0.40 -19.90
C ASP A 91 0.39 1.18 -18.57
N ALA A 92 1.44 0.99 -17.78
CA ALA A 92 1.57 1.65 -16.47
C ALA A 92 1.68 3.19 -16.56
N ARG A 93 1.97 3.76 -17.75
CA ARG A 93 2.02 5.22 -17.95
C ARG A 93 0.64 5.87 -17.86
N THR A 94 -0.42 5.11 -18.04
CA THR A 94 -1.80 5.58 -17.94
C THR A 94 -2.38 5.48 -16.53
N LEU A 95 -1.63 4.87 -15.60
CA LEU A 95 -2.09 4.65 -14.24
C LEU A 95 -2.09 5.97 -13.46
N VAL A 96 -3.24 6.35 -12.95
CA VAL A 96 -3.43 7.45 -12.00
C VAL A 96 -3.59 6.91 -10.57
N PRO A 97 -3.46 7.75 -9.51
CA PRO A 97 -3.73 7.34 -8.15
C PRO A 97 -5.08 6.65 -8.01
N GLN A 98 -5.12 5.57 -7.27
CA GLN A 98 -6.30 4.73 -7.10
C GLN A 98 -6.81 4.77 -5.65
N VAL A 99 -8.13 4.72 -5.50
CA VAL A 99 -8.81 4.50 -4.22
C VAL A 99 -9.74 3.30 -4.38
N ALA A 100 -9.78 2.41 -3.39
CA ALA A 100 -10.79 1.35 -3.35
C ALA A 100 -11.86 1.68 -2.30
N ALA A 101 -13.11 1.71 -2.72
CA ALA A 101 -14.26 1.87 -1.83
C ALA A 101 -14.47 0.64 -0.92
N PRO A 102 -15.17 0.78 0.23
CA PRO A 102 -15.55 -0.35 1.06
C PRO A 102 -16.34 -1.38 0.25
N HIS A 103 -16.26 -2.59 0.46
CA HIS A 103 -15.68 -3.52 1.38
C HIS A 103 -14.85 -4.56 0.58
N LYS A 104 -14.31 -4.15 -0.58
CA LYS A 104 -13.49 -5.00 -1.47
C LYS A 104 -12.38 -4.17 -2.11
N PRO A 105 -11.14 -4.68 -2.19
CA PRO A 105 -10.06 -4.03 -2.94
C PRO A 105 -10.39 -3.79 -4.42
N SER A 106 -11.22 -4.63 -5.02
CA SER A 106 -11.68 -4.50 -6.41
C SER A 106 -12.70 -3.37 -6.64
N ASN A 107 -13.27 -2.78 -5.58
CA ASN A 107 -14.12 -1.59 -5.70
C ASN A 107 -13.26 -0.33 -5.93
N SER A 108 -12.24 -0.43 -6.75
CA SER A 108 -11.27 0.63 -6.97
C SER A 108 -11.58 1.48 -8.21
N GLY A 109 -11.11 2.71 -8.18
CA GLY A 109 -11.20 3.67 -9.27
C GLY A 109 -10.19 4.80 -9.10
N PRO A 110 -10.08 5.71 -10.08
CA PRO A 110 -9.27 6.92 -9.96
C PRO A 110 -9.61 7.72 -8.70
N ALA A 111 -8.59 8.21 -7.98
CA ALA A 111 -8.79 9.01 -6.77
C ALA A 111 -9.60 10.29 -7.05
N GLU A 112 -9.44 10.89 -8.23
CA GLU A 112 -10.18 12.07 -8.66
C GLU A 112 -11.70 11.86 -8.75
N ASP A 113 -12.16 10.62 -8.93
CA ASP A 113 -13.59 10.32 -8.94
C ASP A 113 -14.17 10.34 -7.52
N PHE A 114 -13.42 9.84 -6.53
CA PHE A 114 -13.80 9.89 -5.12
C PHE A 114 -13.71 11.30 -4.52
N GLU A 115 -12.82 12.15 -5.03
CA GLU A 115 -12.71 13.55 -4.61
C GLU A 115 -14.00 14.34 -4.88
N LYS A 116 -14.70 14.01 -5.97
CA LYS A 116 -15.97 14.65 -6.33
C LYS A 116 -17.07 14.44 -5.27
N ASP A 117 -17.02 13.29 -4.59
CA ASP A 117 -18.01 12.91 -3.59
C ASP A 117 -17.75 13.54 -2.21
N LYS A 118 -16.60 14.21 -2.03
CA LYS A 118 -16.16 14.88 -0.77
C LYS A 118 -16.31 13.99 0.45
N ILE A 119 -15.85 12.76 0.33
CA ILE A 119 -15.98 11.74 1.37
C ILE A 119 -15.13 12.16 2.57
N HIS A 120 -15.79 12.49 3.69
CA HIS A 120 -15.13 12.85 4.95
C HIS A 120 -14.26 11.68 5.47
N VAL A 121 -13.14 12.00 6.11
CA VAL A 121 -12.21 11.02 6.68
C VAL A 121 -12.02 11.28 8.17
N ASP A 122 -12.54 10.38 9.01
CA ASP A 122 -12.33 10.39 10.45
C ASP A 122 -10.93 9.89 10.83
N GLN A 123 -10.41 8.92 10.07
CA GLN A 123 -9.09 8.33 10.30
C GLN A 123 -8.34 8.05 8.99
N ALA A 124 -7.08 8.49 8.95
CA ALA A 124 -6.10 8.08 7.95
C ALA A 124 -5.11 7.11 8.61
N TYR A 125 -4.97 5.90 8.07
CA TYR A 125 -4.12 4.87 8.66
C TYR A 125 -3.00 4.45 7.69
N ILE A 126 -1.76 4.73 8.08
CA ILE A 126 -0.55 4.28 7.39
C ILE A 126 0.00 3.08 8.14
N GLY A 127 -0.06 1.89 7.52
CA GLY A 127 0.32 0.72 8.28
C GLY A 127 0.51 -0.56 7.49
N ALA A 128 0.85 -1.57 8.25
CA ALA A 128 1.08 -2.94 7.84
C ALA A 128 2.30 -3.15 6.92
N CYS A 129 2.50 -4.42 6.52
CA CYS A 129 3.64 -4.87 5.72
C CYS A 129 3.68 -4.26 4.32
N VAL A 130 2.55 -3.81 3.79
CA VAL A 130 2.42 -3.30 2.43
C VAL A 130 2.54 -1.77 2.34
N GLY A 131 2.11 -1.03 3.36
CA GLY A 131 1.93 0.41 3.26
C GLY A 131 2.66 1.26 4.30
N ALA A 132 3.65 0.69 5.03
CA ALA A 132 4.44 1.42 6.02
C ALA A 132 5.91 0.97 6.07
N LYS A 133 6.50 0.63 4.92
CA LYS A 133 7.95 0.47 4.75
C LYS A 133 8.62 1.84 4.77
N LEU A 134 9.93 1.92 4.83
CA LEU A 134 10.65 3.19 4.89
C LEU A 134 10.29 4.12 3.74
N THR A 135 10.27 3.60 2.51
CA THR A 135 9.85 4.35 1.31
C THR A 135 8.43 4.88 1.41
N ASP A 136 7.51 4.08 1.96
CA ASP A 136 6.11 4.49 2.17
C ASP A 136 6.01 5.63 3.19
N LEU A 137 6.81 5.58 4.27
CA LEU A 137 6.89 6.64 5.26
C LEU A 137 7.52 7.93 4.69
N HIS A 138 8.50 7.82 3.80
CA HIS A 138 9.05 8.97 3.06
C HIS A 138 7.98 9.61 2.17
N MET A 139 7.14 8.82 1.48
CA MET A 139 6.01 9.33 0.70
C MET A 139 5.05 10.12 1.59
N VAL A 140 4.69 9.57 2.75
CA VAL A 140 3.83 10.24 3.74
C VAL A 140 4.45 11.55 4.22
N ALA A 141 5.71 11.52 4.62
CA ALA A 141 6.41 12.72 5.11
C ALA A 141 6.53 13.80 4.02
N SER A 142 6.71 13.43 2.76
CA SER A 142 6.78 14.39 1.65
C SER A 142 5.48 15.16 1.46
N VAL A 143 4.33 14.50 1.62
CA VAL A 143 3.01 15.15 1.59
C VAL A 143 2.79 16.02 2.82
N LEU A 144 3.19 15.54 4.00
CA LEU A 144 2.94 16.22 5.28
C LEU A 144 3.86 17.40 5.52
N LYS A 145 5.01 17.47 4.88
CA LYS A 145 6.02 18.52 5.13
C LYS A 145 5.43 19.93 4.98
N GLY A 146 5.47 20.68 6.08
CA GLY A 146 4.92 22.04 6.15
C GLY A 146 3.39 22.12 6.16
N ARG A 147 2.70 21.00 6.33
CA ARG A 147 1.24 20.91 6.42
C ARG A 147 0.83 20.32 7.78
N GLN A 148 -0.44 20.46 8.11
CA GLN A 148 -1.04 19.90 9.32
C GLN A 148 -2.17 18.95 8.94
N VAL A 149 -2.31 17.88 9.71
CA VAL A 149 -3.47 17.00 9.65
C VAL A 149 -4.72 17.81 9.98
N LYS A 150 -5.77 17.61 9.23
CA LYS A 150 -7.04 18.31 9.39
C LYS A 150 -7.62 18.10 10.79
N SER A 151 -8.10 19.16 11.42
CA SER A 151 -8.83 19.02 12.68
C SER A 151 -10.06 18.12 12.51
N GLY A 152 -10.21 17.14 13.39
CA GLY A 152 -11.24 16.10 13.31
C GLY A 152 -10.77 14.80 12.64
N THR A 153 -9.66 14.81 11.90
CA THR A 153 -9.06 13.60 11.32
C THR A 153 -7.91 13.10 12.19
N ARG A 154 -7.85 11.79 12.44
CA ARG A 154 -6.73 11.12 13.13
C ARG A 154 -5.78 10.53 12.08
N LEU A 155 -4.50 10.92 12.08
CA LEU A 155 -3.48 10.23 11.32
C LEU A 155 -2.73 9.24 12.22
N MET A 156 -2.90 7.95 11.95
CA MET A 156 -2.26 6.84 12.67
C MET A 156 -1.19 6.20 11.79
N VAL A 157 0.03 6.05 12.31
CA VAL A 157 1.16 5.49 11.54
C VAL A 157 1.80 4.34 12.30
N ALA A 158 1.69 3.11 11.77
CA ALA A 158 2.28 1.89 12.30
C ALA A 158 3.41 1.40 11.37
N PRO A 159 4.69 1.73 11.62
CA PRO A 159 5.81 1.26 10.80
C PRO A 159 5.85 -0.26 10.71
N SER A 160 6.20 -0.81 9.54
CA SER A 160 6.10 -2.24 9.26
C SER A 160 7.03 -3.12 10.11
N SER A 161 8.09 -2.54 10.70
CA SER A 161 9.01 -3.25 11.60
C SER A 161 9.76 -2.30 12.52
N LYS A 162 10.36 -2.86 13.59
CA LYS A 162 11.26 -2.10 14.50
C LYS A 162 12.48 -1.53 13.76
N LYS A 163 12.99 -2.22 12.72
CA LYS A 163 14.08 -1.72 11.88
C LYS A 163 13.65 -0.46 11.15
N ILE A 164 12.52 -0.49 10.45
CA ILE A 164 11.94 0.65 9.73
C ILE A 164 11.65 1.81 10.67
N MET A 165 11.05 1.54 11.83
CA MET A 165 10.79 2.59 12.84
C MET A 165 12.08 3.30 13.25
N ARG A 166 13.17 2.56 13.49
CA ARG A 166 14.46 3.12 13.88
C ARG A 166 15.08 3.94 12.74
N GLU A 167 15.03 3.46 11.51
CA GLU A 167 15.56 4.14 10.33
C GLU A 167 14.78 5.46 10.09
N ALA A 168 13.46 5.43 10.11
CA ALA A 168 12.60 6.60 9.96
C ALA A 168 12.72 7.61 11.12
N ALA A 169 13.11 7.15 12.31
CA ALA A 169 13.45 8.05 13.42
C ALA A 169 14.80 8.73 13.20
N ALA A 170 15.78 7.98 12.68
CA ALA A 170 17.14 8.47 12.48
C ALA A 170 17.24 9.51 11.34
N ASP A 171 16.43 9.37 10.29
CA ASP A 171 16.44 10.26 9.13
C ASP A 171 15.47 11.46 9.25
N GLY A 172 14.73 11.58 10.37
CA GLY A 172 13.80 12.67 10.63
C GLY A 172 12.38 12.48 10.06
N THR A 173 12.11 11.36 9.39
CA THR A 173 10.80 11.07 8.81
C THR A 173 9.70 11.04 9.88
N LEU A 174 9.94 10.38 11.04
CA LEU A 174 8.96 10.36 12.12
C LEU A 174 8.75 11.72 12.76
N ALA A 175 9.79 12.57 12.82
CA ALA A 175 9.65 13.96 13.29
C ALA A 175 8.68 14.73 12.40
N THR A 176 8.87 14.69 11.08
CA THR A 176 7.97 15.35 10.11
C THR A 176 6.52 14.88 10.26
N ILE A 177 6.30 13.57 10.43
CA ILE A 177 4.95 13.00 10.61
C ILE A 177 4.32 13.49 11.91
N THR A 178 5.07 13.49 13.01
CA THR A 178 4.55 13.93 14.33
C THR A 178 4.33 15.44 14.41
N GLU A 179 5.20 16.23 13.78
CA GLU A 179 5.03 17.70 13.64
C GLU A 179 3.74 18.04 12.89
N ALA A 180 3.36 17.23 11.89
CA ALA A 180 2.11 17.39 11.17
C ALA A 180 0.87 16.96 11.97
N GLY A 181 1.04 16.36 13.17
CA GLY A 181 -0.05 15.87 14.02
C GLY A 181 -0.32 14.38 13.90
N GLY A 182 0.56 13.60 13.23
CA GLY A 182 0.45 12.16 13.16
C GLY A 182 0.86 11.45 14.45
N MET A 183 0.21 10.35 14.78
CA MET A 183 0.49 9.50 15.93
C MET A 183 1.25 8.26 15.49
N ILE A 184 2.43 8.03 16.07
CA ILE A 184 3.22 6.83 15.79
C ILE A 184 2.78 5.69 16.71
N LEU A 185 2.40 4.58 16.09
CA LEU A 185 1.97 3.36 16.77
C LEU A 185 3.11 2.32 16.82
N PRO A 186 3.03 1.32 17.71
CA PRO A 186 3.93 0.19 17.69
C PRO A 186 3.93 -0.53 16.33
N SER A 187 5.10 -1.02 15.91
CA SER A 187 5.23 -1.82 14.70
C SER A 187 4.44 -3.12 14.78
N GLY A 188 3.70 -3.46 13.73
CA GLY A 188 2.92 -4.69 13.64
C GLY A 188 1.65 -4.51 12.81
N CYS A 189 0.80 -5.53 12.83
CA CYS A 189 -0.46 -5.50 12.08
C CYS A 189 -1.47 -4.50 12.66
N GLY A 190 -1.57 -4.37 13.99
CA GLY A 190 -2.43 -3.40 14.64
C GLY A 190 -3.86 -3.39 14.08
N ALA A 191 -4.38 -2.21 13.80
CA ALA A 191 -5.72 -2.04 13.26
C ALA A 191 -5.94 -2.71 11.88
N CYS A 192 -4.88 -2.93 11.08
CA CYS A 192 -4.99 -3.73 9.84
C CYS A 192 -5.56 -5.14 10.07
N ALA A 193 -5.37 -5.69 11.27
CA ALA A 193 -5.92 -6.98 11.70
C ALA A 193 -7.07 -6.86 12.71
N GLY A 194 -7.60 -5.65 12.88
CA GLY A 194 -8.66 -5.38 13.85
C GLY A 194 -8.20 -5.40 15.31
N LEU A 195 -6.93 -5.06 15.57
CA LEU A 195 -6.32 -5.16 16.90
C LEU A 195 -5.68 -3.83 17.34
N GLY A 196 -5.76 -3.53 18.63
CA GLY A 196 -5.02 -2.43 19.25
C GLY A 196 -5.46 -1.03 18.85
N ALA A 197 -4.53 -0.10 18.87
CA ALA A 197 -4.81 1.30 18.55
C ALA A 197 -5.12 1.50 17.05
N GLY A 198 -6.05 2.41 16.75
CA GLY A 198 -6.49 2.70 15.39
C GLY A 198 -7.68 1.85 14.92
N ILE A 199 -8.29 1.05 15.80
CA ILE A 199 -9.60 0.43 15.53
C ILE A 199 -10.64 1.53 15.34
N ILE A 200 -11.50 1.36 14.31
CA ILE A 200 -12.54 2.32 13.95
C ILE A 200 -13.91 1.90 14.50
N ALA A 201 -14.70 2.91 14.89
CA ALA A 201 -16.03 2.75 15.48
C ALA A 201 -17.14 2.70 14.41
N ASP A 202 -18.37 2.51 14.87
CA ASP A 202 -19.55 2.53 14.01
C ASP A 202 -19.70 3.87 13.30
N GLY A 203 -19.96 3.83 11.99
CA GLY A 203 -20.15 5.00 11.16
C GLY A 203 -18.85 5.74 10.75
N GLU A 204 -17.71 5.42 11.37
CA GLU A 204 -16.43 6.07 11.02
C GLU A 204 -15.92 5.66 9.63
N VAL A 205 -15.36 6.65 8.95
CA VAL A 205 -14.70 6.49 7.65
C VAL A 205 -13.18 6.52 7.82
N CYS A 206 -12.53 5.46 7.39
CA CYS A 206 -11.06 5.35 7.39
C CYS A 206 -10.54 5.22 5.96
N ILE A 207 -9.50 5.97 5.61
CA ILE A 207 -8.67 5.66 4.44
C ILE A 207 -7.36 5.03 4.89
N SER A 208 -6.92 3.93 4.25
CA SER A 208 -5.80 3.14 4.73
C SER A 208 -4.85 2.69 3.62
N SER A 209 -3.55 2.65 3.94
CA SER A 209 -2.53 2.04 3.07
C SER A 209 -2.39 0.52 3.28
N THR A 210 -3.19 -0.08 4.16
CA THR A 210 -3.18 -1.53 4.44
C THR A 210 -3.67 -2.36 3.26
N ASN A 211 -3.65 -3.70 3.38
CA ASN A 211 -3.97 -4.60 2.28
C ASN A 211 -5.47 -4.65 1.97
N ARG A 212 -6.31 -4.70 3.01
CA ARG A 212 -7.70 -5.17 2.93
C ARG A 212 -8.66 -4.19 3.58
N ASN A 213 -9.82 -4.02 2.96
CA ASN A 213 -10.93 -3.19 3.45
C ASN A 213 -12.22 -3.99 3.58
N PHE A 214 -12.14 -5.30 3.86
CA PHE A 214 -13.32 -6.12 4.09
C PHE A 214 -14.10 -5.60 5.30
N GLN A 215 -15.41 -5.78 5.26
CA GLN A 215 -16.31 -5.35 6.33
C GLN A 215 -15.85 -5.84 7.70
N GLY A 216 -15.79 -4.96 8.68
CA GLY A 216 -15.33 -5.28 10.05
C GLY A 216 -13.82 -5.52 10.17
N ARG A 217 -13.04 -5.41 9.10
CA ARG A 217 -11.60 -5.75 9.12
C ARG A 217 -10.78 -4.89 10.07
N MET A 218 -11.11 -3.60 10.19
CA MET A 218 -10.37 -2.64 11.02
C MET A 218 -11.14 -2.19 12.27
N GLY A 219 -12.21 -2.89 12.64
CA GLY A 219 -13.04 -2.54 13.80
C GLY A 219 -14.49 -2.90 13.60
N SER A 220 -15.38 -1.91 13.68
CA SER A 220 -16.81 -2.12 13.54
C SER A 220 -17.22 -2.63 12.16
N ASN A 221 -18.24 -3.48 12.10
CA ASN A 221 -18.90 -3.90 10.86
C ASN A 221 -19.66 -2.74 10.18
N ASP A 222 -20.02 -1.71 10.94
CA ASP A 222 -20.73 -0.53 10.44
C ASP A 222 -19.78 0.63 10.10
N SER A 223 -18.48 0.35 9.97
CA SER A 223 -17.47 1.31 9.54
C SER A 223 -17.13 1.15 8.06
N PHE A 224 -16.52 2.19 7.49
CA PHE A 224 -16.20 2.26 6.07
C PHE A 224 -14.69 2.43 5.87
N VAL A 225 -14.03 1.39 5.34
CA VAL A 225 -12.59 1.43 5.05
C VAL A 225 -12.36 1.58 3.55
N TYR A 226 -11.68 2.67 3.19
CA TYR A 226 -11.14 2.91 1.86
C TYR A 226 -9.67 2.50 1.82
N LEU A 227 -9.18 2.06 0.66
CA LEU A 227 -7.75 1.81 0.46
C LEU A 227 -7.16 2.84 -0.50
N GLY A 228 -5.95 3.28 -0.22
CA GLY A 228 -5.17 4.16 -1.09
C GLY A 228 -3.68 3.93 -0.93
N SER A 229 -2.88 4.57 -1.78
CA SER A 229 -1.43 4.63 -1.63
C SER A 229 -1.04 5.48 -0.40
N PRO A 230 0.19 5.36 0.12
CA PRO A 230 0.67 6.24 1.19
C PRO A 230 0.52 7.72 0.86
N TYR A 231 0.72 8.12 -0.39
CA TYR A 231 0.46 9.49 -0.87
C TYR A 231 -1.01 9.89 -0.70
N THR A 232 -1.92 9.05 -1.18
CA THR A 232 -3.37 9.31 -1.13
C THR A 232 -3.88 9.38 0.31
N VAL A 233 -3.41 8.46 1.17
CA VAL A 233 -3.79 8.45 2.60
C VAL A 233 -3.28 9.68 3.32
N ALA A 234 -2.03 10.11 3.05
CA ALA A 234 -1.47 11.33 3.65
C ALA A 234 -2.17 12.60 3.15
N ALA A 235 -2.50 12.66 1.86
CA ALA A 235 -3.25 13.78 1.29
C ALA A 235 -4.65 13.88 1.91
N ALA A 236 -5.33 12.76 2.07
CA ALA A 236 -6.63 12.72 2.74
C ALA A 236 -6.55 13.14 4.22
N ALA A 237 -5.47 12.81 4.92
CA ALA A 237 -5.26 13.28 6.30
C ALA A 237 -5.14 14.80 6.38
N VAL A 238 -4.48 15.43 5.41
CA VAL A 238 -4.33 16.90 5.34
C VAL A 238 -5.64 17.58 4.95
N ALA A 239 -6.37 17.00 3.98
CA ALA A 239 -7.63 17.56 3.48
C ALA A 239 -8.80 17.33 4.44
N GLY A 240 -8.82 16.21 5.19
CA GLY A 240 -9.97 15.74 5.98
C GLY A 240 -11.04 15.05 5.14
N GLU A 241 -10.75 14.82 3.88
CA GLU A 241 -11.62 14.15 2.90
C GLU A 241 -10.76 13.38 1.88
N ILE A 242 -11.34 12.45 1.13
CA ILE A 242 -10.60 11.73 0.09
C ILE A 242 -10.32 12.68 -1.07
N VAL A 243 -9.04 12.85 -1.41
CA VAL A 243 -8.57 13.73 -2.49
C VAL A 243 -7.53 13.04 -3.37
N ASP A 244 -7.36 13.52 -4.59
CA ASP A 244 -6.24 13.14 -5.45
C ASP A 244 -4.93 13.72 -4.88
N PRO A 245 -3.91 12.89 -4.58
CA PRO A 245 -2.67 13.36 -3.97
C PRO A 245 -1.81 14.22 -4.90
N ARG A 246 -2.01 14.16 -6.22
CA ARG A 246 -1.16 14.86 -7.22
C ARG A 246 -1.08 16.36 -6.97
N GLY A 247 -2.14 16.97 -6.48
CA GLY A 247 -2.16 18.40 -6.12
C GLY A 247 -1.29 18.76 -4.91
N MET A 248 -0.81 17.77 -4.14
CA MET A 248 0.04 17.95 -2.96
C MET A 248 1.48 17.45 -3.15
N LEU A 249 1.77 16.81 -4.28
CA LEU A 249 3.11 16.36 -4.66
C LEU A 249 3.85 17.53 -5.31
N SER A 250 4.81 18.10 -4.62
CA SER A 250 5.67 19.21 -5.10
C SER A 250 7.11 18.73 -5.30
#